data_832470fe16e3f6ce6bca9062ad9582bc
#
_entry.id   832470fe16e3f6ce6bca9062ad9582bc
#
_cell.length_a   1.000
_cell.length_b   1.000
_cell.length_c   1.000
_cell.angle_alpha   90.00
_cell.angle_beta   90.00
_cell.angle_gamma   90.00
#
_symmetry.space_group_name_H-M   'P 1'
#
loop_
_entity.id
_entity.type
_entity.pdbx_description
1 polymer ?
#
loop_
_entity_poly.entity_id
_entity_poly.type
_entity_poly.pdbx_seq_one_letter_code
_entity_poly.pdbx_strand_id
1 'polypeptide(L)'
;MIQPNPEIILKEAVMRIDQIPLTQVATAILHKAGAELERAQAVAEHLVTANLKGHDSHGVGMIPNYVNAMLNTLIHPENDALLTRDSGAVLNFDGNLGFGRVVGIQAMELGIERAKSHGISCVALGNAAHLGRIGAFAEHCAEAGLISTHYVNVVGHDPMVVAYRGRDRRFITNPFCCAVPRPDGNHVVLDMATTTVAAGKVRVAYMKGEPVPEHSLVDSNGLETTDASVIF
;
A
#
# COMPACT_ATOMS: atom_id res chain seq x y z
N MET A 1 -24.03 -26.00 32.96
CA MET A 1 -23.78 -25.31 31.65
C MET A 1 -24.36 -23.92 31.78
N ILE A 2 -23.48 -22.94 31.95
CA ILE A 2 -23.85 -21.50 32.02
C ILE A 2 -23.85 -21.03 30.57
N GLN A 3 -25.06 -20.72 30.06
CA GLN A 3 -25.16 -20.08 28.75
C GLN A 3 -24.58 -18.63 28.85
N PRO A 4 -23.72 -18.19 27.94
CA PRO A 4 -23.26 -16.82 27.94
C PRO A 4 -24.44 -15.89 27.62
N ASN A 5 -24.56 -14.82 28.40
CA ASN A 5 -25.57 -13.77 28.24
C ASN A 5 -25.33 -13.05 26.89
N PRO A 6 -26.29 -13.00 25.96
CA PRO A 6 -26.11 -12.42 24.65
C PRO A 6 -26.15 -10.87 24.62
N GLU A 7 -26.17 -10.17 25.75
CA GLU A 7 -26.32 -8.71 25.81
C GLU A 7 -25.03 -7.91 26.06
N ILE A 8 -23.87 -8.54 26.01
CA ILE A 8 -22.62 -7.74 25.93
C ILE A 8 -22.24 -7.61 24.44
N ILE A 9 -23.12 -7.03 23.65
CA ILE A 9 -22.69 -6.30 22.45
C ILE A 9 -22.04 -5.03 22.98
N LEU A 10 -20.73 -5.09 23.17
CA LEU A 10 -19.90 -3.87 23.22
C LEU A 10 -20.26 -3.10 21.93
N LYS A 11 -21.12 -2.09 22.04
CA LYS A 11 -21.16 -1.04 21.03
C LYS A 11 -19.72 -0.60 20.89
N GLU A 12 -19.07 -1.00 19.77
CA GLU A 12 -17.73 -0.51 19.45
C GLU A 12 -17.82 1.01 19.50
N ALA A 13 -17.31 1.57 20.58
CA ALA A 13 -17.09 3.01 20.64
C ALA A 13 -16.04 3.27 19.57
N VAL A 14 -16.47 3.82 18.43
CA VAL A 14 -15.55 4.25 17.37
C VAL A 14 -14.60 5.26 18.00
N MET A 15 -13.42 4.79 18.39
CA MET A 15 -12.40 5.63 18.97
C MET A 15 -11.80 6.46 17.84
N ARG A 16 -12.05 7.77 17.91
CA ARG A 16 -11.42 8.73 17.00
C ARG A 16 -10.11 9.19 17.62
N ILE A 17 -9.05 9.10 16.84
CA ILE A 17 -7.70 9.54 17.23
C ILE A 17 -7.31 10.67 16.28
N ASP A 18 -6.86 11.80 16.85
CA ASP A 18 -6.39 12.91 16.06
C ASP A 18 -5.11 12.55 15.28
N GLN A 19 -4.98 13.11 14.09
CA GLN A 19 -3.88 12.84 13.17
C GLN A 19 -2.49 13.07 13.82
N ILE A 20 -2.32 14.21 14.51
CA ILE A 20 -1.01 14.59 15.04
C ILE A 20 -0.50 13.58 16.10
N PRO A 21 -1.24 13.28 17.19
CA PRO A 21 -0.77 12.30 18.17
C PRO A 21 -0.63 10.89 17.57
N LEU A 22 -1.48 10.50 16.62
CA LEU A 22 -1.35 9.21 15.95
C LEU A 22 -0.05 9.11 15.14
N THR A 23 0.32 10.16 14.40
CA THR A 23 1.58 10.23 13.67
C THR A 23 2.78 10.19 14.63
N GLN A 24 2.71 10.91 15.73
CA GLN A 24 3.78 10.92 16.74
C GLN A 24 4.02 9.52 17.35
N VAL A 25 2.95 8.82 17.70
CA VAL A 25 3.05 7.45 18.25
C VAL A 25 3.59 6.49 17.19
N ALA A 26 3.08 6.56 15.95
CA ALA A 26 3.57 5.74 14.84
C ALA A 26 5.06 5.97 14.55
N THR A 27 5.49 7.23 14.54
CA THR A 27 6.90 7.62 14.38
C THR A 27 7.75 7.04 15.51
N ALA A 28 7.31 7.19 16.77
CA ALA A 28 8.04 6.70 17.93
C ALA A 28 8.21 5.16 17.90
N ILE A 29 7.19 4.43 17.47
CA ILE A 29 7.27 2.96 17.32
C ILE A 29 8.30 2.57 16.28
N LEU A 30 8.25 3.16 15.08
CA LEU A 30 9.17 2.86 13.98
C LEU A 30 10.61 3.27 14.35
N HIS A 31 10.78 4.42 14.96
CA HIS A 31 12.09 4.89 15.42
C HIS A 31 12.68 3.96 16.49
N LYS A 32 11.87 3.55 17.47
CA LYS A 32 12.32 2.61 18.51
C LYS A 32 12.62 1.21 17.94
N ALA A 33 12.02 0.83 16.82
CA ALA A 33 12.33 -0.40 16.12
C ALA A 33 13.63 -0.34 15.29
N GLY A 34 14.28 0.84 15.18
CA GLY A 34 15.60 1.00 14.56
C GLY A 34 15.65 1.94 13.36
N ALA A 35 14.53 2.55 12.94
CA ALA A 35 14.57 3.53 11.86
C ALA A 35 15.12 4.88 12.33
N GLU A 36 15.82 5.61 11.47
CA GLU A 36 16.12 7.03 11.72
C GLU A 36 14.83 7.85 11.89
N LEU A 37 14.87 8.88 12.72
CA LEU A 37 13.69 9.66 13.09
C LEU A 37 12.97 10.24 11.88
N GLU A 38 13.70 10.83 10.95
CA GLU A 38 13.14 11.45 9.74
C GLU A 38 12.44 10.41 8.85
N ARG A 39 13.06 9.25 8.65
CA ARG A 39 12.48 8.14 7.87
C ARG A 39 11.26 7.53 8.57
N ALA A 40 11.34 7.35 9.89
CA ALA A 40 10.21 6.89 10.69
C ALA A 40 9.02 7.85 10.59
N GLN A 41 9.26 9.15 10.63
CA GLN A 41 8.23 10.17 10.47
C GLN A 41 7.62 10.13 9.06
N ALA A 42 8.42 10.09 8.01
CA ALA A 42 7.93 10.02 6.62
C ALA A 42 7.03 8.79 6.38
N VAL A 43 7.39 7.64 6.96
CA VAL A 43 6.58 6.42 6.88
C VAL A 43 5.31 6.56 7.71
N ALA A 44 5.38 7.08 8.93
CA ALA A 44 4.22 7.28 9.80
C ALA A 44 3.20 8.24 9.17
N GLU A 45 3.65 9.36 8.62
CA GLU A 45 2.79 10.32 7.90
C GLU A 45 2.10 9.68 6.70
N HIS A 46 2.81 8.85 5.96
CA HIS A 46 2.25 8.12 4.82
C HIS A 46 1.15 7.14 5.25
N LEU A 47 1.36 6.38 6.33
CA LEU A 47 0.37 5.44 6.86
C LEU A 47 -0.86 6.16 7.43
N VAL A 48 -0.67 7.22 8.21
CA VAL A 48 -1.77 8.03 8.75
C VAL A 48 -2.56 8.69 7.63
N THR A 49 -1.88 9.24 6.61
CA THR A 49 -2.54 9.81 5.43
C THR A 49 -3.34 8.76 4.66
N ALA A 50 -2.87 7.52 4.58
CA ALA A 50 -3.63 6.43 3.99
C ALA A 50 -4.96 6.19 4.73
N ASN A 51 -4.97 6.19 6.07
CA ASN A 51 -6.21 6.12 6.86
C ASN A 51 -7.13 7.30 6.58
N LEU A 52 -6.61 8.55 6.60
CA LEU A 52 -7.40 9.76 6.33
C LEU A 52 -8.05 9.76 4.94
N LYS A 53 -7.45 9.06 3.99
CA LYS A 53 -7.97 8.89 2.61
C LYS A 53 -8.81 7.63 2.43
N GLY A 54 -9.17 6.93 3.51
CA GLY A 54 -10.03 5.74 3.47
C GLY A 54 -9.34 4.45 3.01
N HIS A 55 -8.01 4.42 3.00
CA HIS A 55 -7.21 3.24 2.65
C HIS A 55 -6.66 2.55 3.89
N ASP A 56 -7.52 2.12 4.80
CA ASP A 56 -7.15 1.52 6.10
C ASP A 56 -6.25 0.29 5.97
N SER A 57 -6.39 -0.46 4.89
CA SER A 57 -5.53 -1.63 4.59
C SER A 57 -4.05 -1.26 4.40
N HIS A 58 -3.75 0.01 4.11
CA HIS A 58 -2.41 0.58 3.93
C HIS A 58 -2.09 1.65 4.99
N GLY A 59 -2.91 1.72 6.03
CA GLY A 59 -2.78 2.65 7.13
C GLY A 59 -1.91 2.15 8.28
N VAL A 60 -2.09 2.75 9.46
CA VAL A 60 -1.29 2.45 10.66
C VAL A 60 -1.38 0.99 11.13
N GLY A 61 -2.42 0.26 10.71
CA GLY A 61 -2.51 -1.18 10.91
C GLY A 61 -1.37 -2.00 10.28
N MET A 62 -0.56 -1.39 9.41
CA MET A 62 0.65 -1.99 8.83
C MET A 62 1.89 -1.91 9.72
N ILE A 63 1.88 -1.08 10.78
CA ILE A 63 3.04 -0.88 11.67
C ILE A 63 3.59 -2.19 12.24
N PRO A 64 2.77 -3.13 12.77
CA PRO A 64 3.29 -4.40 13.27
C PRO A 64 4.05 -5.19 12.21
N ASN A 65 3.56 -5.18 10.96
CA ASN A 65 4.23 -5.87 9.85
C ASN A 65 5.58 -5.22 9.52
N TYR A 66 5.65 -3.88 9.52
CA TYR A 66 6.89 -3.16 9.26
C TYR A 66 7.93 -3.40 10.36
N VAL A 67 7.50 -3.33 11.62
CA VAL A 67 8.38 -3.63 12.77
C VAL A 67 8.90 -5.06 12.69
N ASN A 68 8.03 -6.04 12.45
CA ASN A 68 8.45 -7.43 12.29
C ASN A 68 9.42 -7.61 11.11
N ALA A 69 9.17 -6.93 9.99
CA ALA A 69 10.06 -7.00 8.83
C ALA A 69 11.45 -6.39 9.11
N MET A 70 11.50 -5.28 9.86
CA MET A 70 12.77 -4.67 10.32
C MET A 70 13.53 -5.62 11.26
N LEU A 71 12.86 -6.18 12.27
CA LEU A 71 13.47 -7.09 13.24
C LEU A 71 13.98 -8.39 12.59
N ASN A 72 13.38 -8.81 11.48
CA ASN A 72 13.80 -9.99 10.71
C ASN A 72 14.69 -9.64 9.50
N THR A 73 15.20 -8.41 9.43
CA THR A 73 16.09 -7.94 8.35
C THR A 73 15.52 -8.08 6.93
N LEU A 74 14.18 -8.03 6.81
CA LEU A 74 13.47 -8.01 5.53
C LEU A 74 13.25 -6.57 5.02
N ILE A 75 13.41 -5.59 5.89
CA ILE A 75 13.46 -4.16 5.59
C ILE A 75 14.71 -3.58 6.25
N HIS A 76 15.44 -2.80 5.49
CA HIS A 76 16.62 -2.04 5.91
C HIS A 76 16.28 -0.55 5.93
N PRO A 77 15.82 -0.01 7.07
CA PRO A 77 15.27 1.34 7.13
C PRO A 77 16.29 2.45 6.78
N GLU A 78 17.58 2.14 6.87
CA GLU A 78 18.69 3.03 6.52
C GLU A 78 18.99 3.11 5.02
N ASN A 79 18.47 2.17 4.22
CA ASN A 79 18.85 2.05 2.82
C ASN A 79 18.10 3.05 1.94
N ASP A 80 18.83 3.62 0.97
CA ASP A 80 18.33 4.48 -0.10
C ASP A 80 18.13 3.70 -1.39
N ALA A 81 17.35 4.28 -2.31
CA ALA A 81 17.23 3.77 -3.67
C ALA A 81 18.54 3.96 -4.45
N LEU A 82 19.00 2.90 -5.09
CA LEU A 82 20.21 2.91 -5.91
C LEU A 82 19.82 3.04 -7.38
N LEU A 83 20.29 4.09 -8.06
CA LEU A 83 20.13 4.21 -9.51
C LEU A 83 21.03 3.19 -10.20
N THR A 84 20.43 2.14 -10.79
CA THR A 84 21.15 1.05 -11.44
C THR A 84 21.32 1.24 -12.93
N ARG A 85 20.43 2.06 -13.55
CA ARG A 85 20.53 2.44 -14.95
C ARG A 85 19.97 3.84 -15.17
N ASP A 86 20.72 4.67 -15.86
CA ASP A 86 20.30 5.97 -16.36
C ASP A 86 20.42 5.99 -17.89
N SER A 87 19.30 6.14 -18.57
CA SER A 87 19.24 6.29 -20.03
C SER A 87 18.48 7.58 -20.40
N GLY A 88 18.73 8.67 -19.68
CA GLY A 88 18.07 9.96 -19.86
C GLY A 88 16.62 9.93 -19.31
N ALA A 89 15.64 9.75 -20.17
CA ALA A 89 14.24 9.68 -19.75
C ALA A 89 13.85 8.34 -19.11
N VAL A 90 14.70 7.29 -19.16
CA VAL A 90 14.42 5.97 -18.62
C VAL A 90 15.38 5.65 -17.50
N LEU A 91 14.84 5.41 -16.30
CA LEU A 91 15.58 5.21 -15.07
C LEU A 91 15.21 3.85 -14.44
N ASN A 92 16.19 3.12 -13.97
CA ASN A 92 15.98 1.91 -13.19
C ASN A 92 16.60 2.07 -11.80
N PHE A 93 15.84 1.75 -10.77
CA PHE A 93 16.28 1.77 -9.39
C PHE A 93 16.18 0.40 -8.74
N ASP A 94 17.14 0.11 -7.88
CA ASP A 94 17.04 -0.90 -6.84
C ASP A 94 16.66 -0.20 -5.52
N GLY A 95 15.53 -0.57 -4.95
CA GLY A 95 15.05 -0.03 -3.66
C GLY A 95 15.83 -0.56 -2.46
N ASN A 96 16.78 -1.50 -2.68
CA ASN A 96 17.74 -1.98 -1.69
C ASN A 96 17.07 -2.42 -0.37
N LEU A 97 15.85 -2.97 -0.45
CA LEU A 97 14.98 -3.31 0.68
C LEU A 97 14.70 -2.16 1.65
N GLY A 98 14.93 -0.92 1.25
CA GLY A 98 14.59 0.27 2.02
C GLY A 98 13.07 0.45 2.18
N PHE A 99 12.66 1.32 3.09
CA PHE A 99 11.24 1.66 3.24
C PHE A 99 10.64 2.11 1.91
N GLY A 100 9.59 1.42 1.45
CA GLY A 100 8.96 1.70 0.17
C GLY A 100 8.54 3.16 -0.01
N ARG A 101 8.06 3.82 1.07
CA ARG A 101 7.76 5.26 1.06
C ARG A 101 9.00 6.11 0.76
N VAL A 102 10.14 5.79 1.36
CA VAL A 102 11.38 6.57 1.23
C VAL A 102 11.98 6.37 -0.17
N VAL A 103 12.30 5.13 -0.50
CA VAL A 103 12.95 4.81 -1.79
C VAL A 103 12.05 5.11 -2.99
N GLY A 104 10.72 5.01 -2.81
CA GLY A 104 9.75 5.37 -3.85
C GLY A 104 9.75 6.88 -4.14
N ILE A 105 9.81 7.73 -3.12
CA ILE A 105 9.92 9.18 -3.32
C ILE A 105 11.25 9.53 -3.95
N GLN A 106 12.36 8.97 -3.52
CA GLN A 106 13.67 9.19 -4.13
C GLN A 106 13.67 8.88 -5.64
N ALA A 107 13.07 7.76 -6.03
CA ALA A 107 12.93 7.39 -7.44
C ALA A 107 11.99 8.35 -8.19
N MET A 108 10.88 8.79 -7.56
CA MET A 108 9.94 9.72 -8.19
C MET A 108 10.54 11.11 -8.38
N GLU A 109 11.32 11.62 -7.44
CA GLU A 109 11.95 12.95 -7.54
C GLU A 109 12.87 13.04 -8.76
N LEU A 110 13.74 12.05 -8.98
CA LEU A 110 14.55 12.01 -10.19
C LEU A 110 13.70 11.81 -11.45
N GLY A 111 12.64 11.00 -11.38
CA GLY A 111 11.69 10.83 -12.47
C GLY A 111 10.99 12.14 -12.85
N ILE A 112 10.58 12.93 -11.87
CA ILE A 112 9.98 14.27 -12.05
C ILE A 112 10.97 15.23 -12.71
N GLU A 113 12.23 15.25 -12.26
CA GLU A 113 13.28 16.06 -12.86
C GLU A 113 13.46 15.71 -14.34
N ARG A 114 13.54 14.41 -14.65
CA ARG A 114 13.71 13.92 -16.03
C ARG A 114 12.49 14.22 -16.90
N ALA A 115 11.28 14.08 -16.37
CA ALA A 115 10.07 14.44 -17.10
C ALA A 115 10.03 15.93 -17.45
N LYS A 116 10.45 16.81 -16.54
CA LYS A 116 10.55 18.25 -16.81
C LYS A 116 11.60 18.60 -17.86
N SER A 117 12.71 17.88 -17.90
CA SER A 117 13.82 18.15 -18.85
C SER A 117 13.62 17.48 -20.21
N HIS A 118 12.98 16.31 -20.28
CA HIS A 118 12.83 15.50 -21.51
C HIS A 118 11.40 15.48 -22.05
N GLY A 119 10.42 16.05 -21.31
CA GLY A 119 8.99 15.99 -21.65
C GLY A 119 8.28 14.71 -21.18
N ILE A 120 9.04 13.67 -20.86
CA ILE A 120 8.55 12.39 -20.33
C ILE A 120 9.63 11.70 -19.52
N SER A 121 9.23 10.86 -18.55
CA SER A 121 10.14 9.90 -17.94
C SER A 121 9.45 8.55 -17.71
N CYS A 122 10.25 7.49 -17.65
CA CYS A 122 9.84 6.16 -17.26
C CYS A 122 10.75 5.68 -16.14
N VAL A 123 10.17 5.36 -14.99
CA VAL A 123 10.91 4.95 -13.79
C VAL A 123 10.50 3.53 -13.42
N ALA A 124 11.47 2.63 -13.34
CA ALA A 124 11.29 1.30 -12.78
C ALA A 124 11.99 1.23 -11.41
N LEU A 125 11.26 0.80 -10.39
CA LEU A 125 11.77 0.57 -9.04
C LEU A 125 11.50 -0.90 -8.67
N GLY A 126 12.57 -1.65 -8.47
CA GLY A 126 12.51 -3.03 -7.98
C GLY A 126 13.05 -3.15 -6.56
N ASN A 127 12.92 -4.32 -5.94
CA ASN A 127 13.52 -4.67 -4.66
C ASN A 127 13.26 -3.64 -3.53
N ALA A 128 12.06 -3.03 -3.53
CA ALA A 128 11.61 -2.11 -2.50
C ALA A 128 10.71 -2.83 -1.49
N ALA A 129 10.73 -2.40 -0.23
CA ALA A 129 9.72 -2.82 0.73
C ALA A 129 8.34 -2.29 0.32
N HIS A 130 7.29 -2.67 1.08
CA HIS A 130 5.91 -2.28 0.79
C HIS A 130 5.77 -0.77 0.57
N LEU A 131 5.25 -0.39 -0.61
CA LEU A 131 5.14 1.01 -1.04
C LEU A 131 4.01 1.78 -0.32
N GLY A 132 3.08 1.07 0.32
CA GLY A 132 1.89 1.68 0.92
C GLY A 132 0.86 2.11 -0.13
N ARG A 133 0.15 3.21 0.11
CA ARG A 133 -0.85 3.75 -0.82
C ARG A 133 -0.18 4.38 -2.05
N ILE A 134 -0.41 3.81 -3.21
CA ILE A 134 0.25 4.23 -4.46
C ILE A 134 -0.18 5.65 -4.88
N GLY A 135 -1.44 6.02 -4.63
CA GLY A 135 -1.94 7.37 -4.89
C GLY A 135 -1.07 8.49 -4.32
N ALA A 136 -0.32 8.25 -3.23
CA ALA A 136 0.57 9.25 -2.67
C ALA A 136 1.76 9.61 -3.58
N PHE A 137 2.24 8.67 -4.38
CA PHE A 137 3.29 8.93 -5.38
C PHE A 137 2.72 9.65 -6.59
N ALA A 138 1.51 9.29 -7.01
CA ALA A 138 0.81 9.94 -8.10
C ALA A 138 0.44 11.39 -7.75
N GLU A 139 -0.02 11.64 -6.53
CA GLU A 139 -0.27 12.98 -6.00
C GLU A 139 1.02 13.82 -6.00
N HIS A 140 2.14 13.25 -5.57
CA HIS A 140 3.44 13.93 -5.60
C HIS A 140 3.86 14.36 -7.03
N CYS A 141 3.62 13.52 -8.04
CA CYS A 141 3.82 13.88 -9.43
C CYS A 141 2.87 15.00 -9.89
N ALA A 142 1.60 14.93 -9.47
CA ALA A 142 0.61 15.94 -9.82
C ALA A 142 0.90 17.30 -9.18
N GLU A 143 1.40 17.34 -7.93
CA GLU A 143 1.91 18.54 -7.27
C GLU A 143 3.07 19.18 -8.04
N ALA A 144 3.89 18.37 -8.71
CA ALA A 144 4.94 18.83 -9.60
C ALA A 144 4.44 19.29 -10.99
N GLY A 145 3.12 19.23 -11.25
CA GLY A 145 2.47 19.61 -12.50
C GLY A 145 2.50 18.53 -13.59
N LEU A 146 2.73 17.28 -13.23
CA LEU A 146 2.89 16.16 -14.17
C LEU A 146 1.69 15.20 -14.11
N ILE A 147 1.27 14.69 -15.26
CA ILE A 147 0.41 13.51 -15.35
C ILE A 147 1.29 12.28 -15.10
N SER A 148 0.84 11.36 -14.26
CA SER A 148 1.56 10.13 -14.00
C SER A 148 0.67 8.91 -14.02
N THR A 149 1.23 7.78 -14.42
CA THR A 149 0.61 6.45 -14.32
C THR A 149 1.57 5.51 -13.60
N HIS A 150 1.00 4.70 -12.69
CA HIS A 150 1.79 3.79 -11.86
C HIS A 150 1.21 2.38 -12.01
N TYR A 151 2.10 1.42 -12.19
CA TYR A 151 1.80 -0.01 -12.29
C TYR A 151 2.61 -0.71 -11.21
N VAL A 152 1.94 -1.43 -10.34
CA VAL A 152 2.60 -2.09 -9.21
C VAL A 152 2.39 -3.59 -9.30
N ASN A 153 3.42 -4.34 -9.01
CA ASN A 153 3.34 -5.78 -8.82
C ASN A 153 3.89 -6.12 -7.44
N VAL A 154 3.23 -7.05 -6.76
CA VAL A 154 3.66 -7.54 -5.45
C VAL A 154 4.40 -8.85 -5.65
N VAL A 155 5.53 -9.00 -4.97
CA VAL A 155 6.35 -10.21 -4.96
C VAL A 155 6.53 -10.73 -3.54
N GLY A 156 6.93 -12.00 -3.39
CA GLY A 156 7.21 -12.59 -2.08
C GLY A 156 6.00 -13.11 -1.32
N HIS A 157 4.84 -13.22 -1.97
CA HIS A 157 3.63 -13.85 -1.44
C HIS A 157 3.10 -14.93 -2.38
N ASP A 158 2.41 -15.91 -1.83
CA ASP A 158 1.69 -16.90 -2.63
C ASP A 158 0.60 -16.23 -3.48
N PRO A 159 0.38 -16.69 -4.71
CA PRO A 159 -0.70 -16.19 -5.54
C PRO A 159 -2.07 -16.35 -4.86
N MET A 160 -2.90 -15.31 -4.94
CA MET A 160 -4.24 -15.29 -4.35
C MET A 160 -5.33 -15.05 -5.39
N VAL A 161 -4.96 -14.52 -6.56
CA VAL A 161 -5.90 -14.06 -7.58
C VAL A 161 -5.93 -15.07 -8.72
N VAL A 162 -7.13 -15.46 -9.12
CA VAL A 162 -7.36 -16.32 -10.28
C VAL A 162 -7.45 -15.50 -11.56
N ALA A 163 -7.08 -16.10 -12.68
CA ALA A 163 -7.34 -15.51 -14.00
C ALA A 163 -8.86 -15.48 -14.27
N TYR A 164 -9.30 -14.60 -15.17
CA TYR A 164 -10.69 -14.55 -15.59
C TYR A 164 -11.17 -15.94 -16.06
N ARG A 165 -12.28 -16.42 -15.50
CA ARG A 165 -12.80 -17.78 -15.67
C ARG A 165 -11.85 -18.92 -15.30
N GLY A 166 -10.76 -18.61 -14.58
CA GLY A 166 -9.87 -19.61 -14.03
C GLY A 166 -10.26 -20.00 -12.60
N ARG A 167 -9.66 -21.09 -12.11
CA ARG A 167 -9.78 -21.54 -10.72
C ARG A 167 -8.44 -21.55 -9.99
N ASP A 168 -7.35 -21.61 -10.73
CA ASP A 168 -6.02 -21.67 -10.15
C ASP A 168 -5.53 -20.26 -9.81
N ARG A 169 -5.01 -20.09 -8.61
CA ARG A 169 -4.36 -18.87 -8.15
C ARG A 169 -3.08 -18.63 -8.95
N ARG A 170 -2.98 -17.55 -9.69
CA ARG A 170 -1.84 -17.24 -10.58
C ARG A 170 -1.22 -15.87 -10.35
N PHE A 171 -1.98 -14.94 -9.80
CA PHE A 171 -1.56 -13.55 -9.63
C PHE A 171 -1.67 -13.12 -8.18
N ILE A 172 -0.98 -12.03 -7.88
CA ILE A 172 -1.21 -11.23 -6.67
C ILE A 172 -1.89 -9.93 -7.11
N THR A 173 -2.33 -9.11 -6.15
CA THR A 173 -2.81 -7.76 -6.40
C THR A 173 -1.77 -6.94 -7.16
N ASN A 174 -2.19 -6.31 -8.26
CA ASN A 174 -1.35 -5.48 -9.12
C ASN A 174 -2.06 -4.13 -9.37
N PRO A 175 -2.00 -3.20 -8.40
CA PRO A 175 -2.72 -1.95 -8.47
C PRO A 175 -2.29 -1.08 -9.66
N PHE A 176 -3.26 -0.33 -10.17
CA PHE A 176 -3.08 0.73 -11.15
C PHE A 176 -3.42 2.07 -10.51
N CYS A 177 -2.58 3.06 -10.74
CA CYS A 177 -2.84 4.42 -10.28
C CYS A 177 -2.53 5.42 -11.39
N CYS A 178 -3.33 6.48 -11.47
CA CYS A 178 -3.12 7.59 -12.37
C CYS A 178 -3.50 8.90 -11.67
N ALA A 179 -2.70 9.94 -11.87
CA ALA A 179 -3.05 11.28 -11.40
C ALA A 179 -2.91 12.30 -12.52
N VAL A 180 -3.86 13.26 -12.53
CA VAL A 180 -3.87 14.40 -13.45
C VAL A 180 -3.89 15.68 -12.62
N PRO A 181 -2.90 16.57 -12.79
CA PRO A 181 -2.82 17.82 -12.04
C PRO A 181 -3.97 18.77 -12.41
N ARG A 182 -4.46 19.51 -11.40
CA ARG A 182 -5.39 20.62 -11.58
C ARG A 182 -4.80 21.90 -10.99
N PRO A 183 -5.09 23.06 -11.61
CA PRO A 183 -4.56 24.35 -11.13
C PRO A 183 -4.99 24.73 -9.72
N ASP A 184 -6.13 24.21 -9.25
CA ASP A 184 -6.69 24.46 -7.92
C ASP A 184 -6.12 23.52 -6.83
N GLY A 185 -5.17 22.64 -7.17
CA GLY A 185 -4.57 21.66 -6.27
C GLY A 185 -5.46 20.45 -5.96
N ASN A 186 -6.73 20.45 -6.40
CA ASN A 186 -7.63 19.30 -6.24
C ASN A 186 -7.41 18.32 -7.40
N HIS A 187 -6.29 17.63 -7.41
CA HIS A 187 -5.90 16.72 -8.47
C HIS A 187 -6.90 15.60 -8.67
N VAL A 188 -7.07 15.14 -9.91
CA VAL A 188 -7.84 13.95 -10.22
C VAL A 188 -6.94 12.74 -10.01
N VAL A 189 -7.31 11.85 -9.08
CA VAL A 189 -6.51 10.66 -8.74
C VAL A 189 -7.39 9.43 -8.81
N LEU A 190 -6.97 8.46 -9.62
CA LEU A 190 -7.46 7.09 -9.62
C LEU A 190 -6.40 6.21 -8.97
N ASP A 191 -6.75 5.55 -7.88
CA ASP A 191 -5.87 4.59 -7.18
C ASP A 191 -6.69 3.35 -6.83
N MET A 192 -6.47 2.26 -7.53
CA MET A 192 -7.33 1.07 -7.44
C MET A 192 -6.54 -0.23 -7.53
N ALA A 193 -7.02 -1.24 -6.81
CA ALA A 193 -6.66 -2.63 -7.11
C ALA A 193 -7.31 -3.04 -8.44
N THR A 194 -6.68 -3.93 -9.19
CA THR A 194 -7.26 -4.53 -10.39
C THR A 194 -8.09 -5.78 -10.08
N THR A 195 -8.05 -6.25 -8.84
CA THR A 195 -8.90 -7.32 -8.31
C THR A 195 -10.26 -6.77 -7.90
N THR A 196 -11.31 -7.58 -8.01
CA THR A 196 -12.68 -7.21 -7.63
C THR A 196 -12.77 -6.79 -6.17
N VAL A 197 -12.02 -7.47 -5.29
CA VAL A 197 -11.94 -7.15 -3.87
C VAL A 197 -10.48 -7.24 -3.39
N ALA A 198 -10.08 -6.33 -2.51
CA ALA A 198 -8.76 -6.38 -1.89
C ALA A 198 -8.71 -7.45 -0.79
N ALA A 199 -7.61 -8.21 -0.69
CA ALA A 199 -7.43 -9.25 0.33
C ALA A 199 -7.62 -8.73 1.77
N GLY A 200 -7.24 -7.49 2.07
CA GLY A 200 -7.50 -6.85 3.36
C GLY A 200 -8.99 -6.71 3.68
N LYS A 201 -9.84 -6.43 2.69
CA LYS A 201 -11.30 -6.38 2.89
C LYS A 201 -11.88 -7.76 3.15
N VAL A 202 -11.40 -8.78 2.43
CA VAL A 202 -11.81 -10.17 2.67
C VAL A 202 -11.43 -10.61 4.08
N ARG A 203 -10.23 -10.27 4.54
CA ARG A 203 -9.79 -10.55 5.92
C ARG A 203 -10.71 -9.89 6.96
N VAL A 204 -11.09 -8.64 6.75
CA VAL A 204 -12.02 -7.95 7.66
C VAL A 204 -13.39 -8.65 7.68
N ALA A 205 -13.94 -9.02 6.53
CA ALA A 205 -15.18 -9.77 6.42
C ALA A 205 -15.08 -11.13 7.16
N TYR A 206 -13.98 -11.87 6.93
CA TYR A 206 -13.71 -13.12 7.64
C TYR A 206 -13.70 -12.96 9.16
N MET A 207 -12.96 -11.95 9.67
CA MET A 207 -12.88 -11.67 11.12
C MET A 207 -14.21 -11.28 11.74
N LYS A 208 -15.11 -10.69 10.96
CA LYS A 208 -16.46 -10.30 11.39
C LYS A 208 -17.49 -11.41 11.20
N GLY A 209 -17.18 -12.49 10.50
CA GLY A 209 -18.13 -13.50 10.09
C GLY A 209 -19.15 -12.99 9.06
N GLU A 210 -18.79 -11.97 8.29
CA GLU A 210 -19.62 -11.36 7.26
C GLU A 210 -19.28 -11.91 5.87
N PRO A 211 -20.25 -12.01 4.94
CA PRO A 211 -19.97 -12.36 3.57
C PRO A 211 -19.26 -11.21 2.84
N VAL A 212 -18.48 -11.54 1.81
CA VAL A 212 -17.99 -10.57 0.86
C VAL A 212 -19.03 -10.29 -0.24
N PRO A 213 -18.88 -9.20 -1.02
CA PRO A 213 -19.77 -8.93 -2.15
C PRO A 213 -19.80 -10.12 -3.14
N GLU A 214 -20.92 -10.32 -3.80
CA GLU A 214 -21.05 -11.27 -4.92
C GLU A 214 -19.99 -11.03 -6.00
N HIS A 215 -19.62 -12.06 -6.73
CA HIS A 215 -18.61 -12.01 -7.80
C HIS A 215 -17.20 -11.61 -7.35
N SER A 216 -16.91 -11.72 -6.04
CA SER A 216 -15.61 -11.33 -5.47
C SER A 216 -14.63 -12.47 -5.31
N LEU A 217 -15.13 -13.66 -5.01
CA LEU A 217 -14.30 -14.84 -4.73
C LEU A 217 -14.76 -16.05 -5.54
N VAL A 218 -13.84 -16.99 -5.72
CA VAL A 218 -14.14 -18.34 -6.22
C VAL A 218 -13.56 -19.37 -5.25
N ASP A 219 -14.25 -20.48 -5.09
CA ASP A 219 -13.81 -21.62 -4.31
C ASP A 219 -12.73 -22.46 -5.05
N SER A 220 -12.29 -23.55 -4.44
CA SER A 220 -11.29 -24.47 -5.04
C SER A 220 -11.79 -25.18 -6.31
N ASN A 221 -13.10 -25.17 -6.59
CA ASN A 221 -13.70 -25.73 -7.81
C ASN A 221 -13.84 -24.66 -8.91
N GLY A 222 -13.56 -23.39 -8.60
CA GLY A 222 -13.76 -22.27 -9.50
C GLY A 222 -15.19 -21.73 -9.53
N LEU A 223 -16.02 -22.12 -8.54
CA LEU A 223 -17.39 -21.61 -8.38
C LEU A 223 -17.37 -20.34 -7.55
N GLU A 224 -18.22 -19.39 -7.94
CA GLU A 224 -18.37 -18.14 -7.20
C GLU A 224 -18.88 -18.40 -5.78
N THR A 225 -18.32 -17.65 -4.83
CA THR A 225 -18.69 -17.73 -3.42
C THR A 225 -18.58 -16.37 -2.74
N THR A 226 -19.38 -16.17 -1.70
CA THR A 226 -19.29 -15.01 -0.79
C THR A 226 -18.64 -15.37 0.55
N ASP A 227 -18.22 -16.63 0.70
CA ASP A 227 -17.57 -17.11 1.92
C ASP A 227 -16.11 -16.62 1.97
N ALA A 228 -15.84 -15.70 2.90
CA ALA A 228 -14.51 -15.14 3.09
C ALA A 228 -13.45 -16.17 3.56
N SER A 229 -13.87 -17.32 4.10
CA SER A 229 -12.95 -18.35 4.61
C SER A 229 -12.14 -19.05 3.52
N VAL A 230 -12.58 -18.99 2.26
CA VAL A 230 -11.94 -19.70 1.14
C VAL A 230 -10.51 -19.23 0.81
N ILE A 231 -10.07 -18.08 1.33
CA ILE A 231 -8.71 -17.58 1.10
C ILE A 231 -7.77 -17.77 2.30
N PHE A 232 -8.28 -18.31 3.41
CA PHE A 232 -7.54 -18.62 4.63
C PHE A 232 -7.62 -20.12 4.91
#